data_f5d65f6df01d67acb819143494e035ec
#
_entry.id   f5d65f6df01d67acb819143494e035ec
#
_cell.length_a   1.000
_cell.length_b   1.000
_cell.length_c   1.000
_cell.angle_alpha   90.00
_cell.angle_beta   90.00
_cell.angle_gamma   90.00
#
_symmetry.space_group_name_H-M   'P 1'
#
loop_
_entity.id
_entity.type
_entity.pdbx_description
1 polymer ?
#
loop_
_entity_poly.entity_id
_entity_poly.type
_entity_poly.pdbx_seq_one_letter_code
_entity_poly.pdbx_strand_id
1 'polypeptide(L)'
;DLQPYLMDFASYDVVSKYYSYAVEYYKDTDNEIQWLPICALPQTIIANKTLFDQYGIKVPENYEEYVQVCQQFYDKGIKPYSMNFAEDWSNQEIIQAAAIGEFTSLAGIDWRNEAETSAGEIKFDDVLWKRIFSETSQFLKDSHFSKEDINVNVNTGTQMFVEGKSAMFHGHPT
;
A
#
# COMPACT_ATOMS: atom_id res chain seq x y z
N ASP A 1 -7.17 -3.77 -26.13
CA ASP A 1 -6.24 -2.64 -26.14
C ASP A 1 -7.01 -1.36 -26.48
N LEU A 2 -6.98 -0.36 -25.61
CA LEU A 2 -7.68 0.94 -25.79
C LEU A 2 -6.76 2.03 -26.35
N GLN A 3 -5.45 1.80 -26.33
CA GLN A 3 -4.46 2.82 -26.68
C GLN A 3 -4.71 3.53 -28.01
N PRO A 4 -5.12 2.88 -29.11
CA PRO A 4 -5.39 3.58 -30.38
C PRO A 4 -6.58 4.55 -30.33
N TYR A 5 -7.38 4.52 -29.26
CA TYR A 5 -8.58 5.34 -29.09
C TYR A 5 -8.39 6.45 -28.02
N LEU A 6 -7.22 6.51 -27.38
CA LEU A 6 -6.93 7.49 -26.35
C LEU A 6 -6.34 8.75 -26.98
N MET A 7 -6.65 9.88 -26.39
CA MET A 7 -6.15 11.19 -26.81
C MET A 7 -4.92 11.54 -25.99
N ASP A 8 -3.88 12.05 -26.64
CA ASP A 8 -2.73 12.64 -25.96
C ASP A 8 -3.08 14.03 -25.40
N PHE A 9 -2.95 14.20 -24.10
CA PHE A 9 -3.17 15.46 -23.39
C PHE A 9 -1.91 16.33 -23.26
N ALA A 10 -0.73 15.85 -23.64
CA ALA A 10 0.55 16.54 -23.38
C ALA A 10 0.59 18.00 -23.83
N SER A 11 -0.10 18.33 -24.93
CA SER A 11 -0.18 19.68 -25.48
C SER A 11 -1.34 20.54 -24.96
N TYR A 12 -2.19 20.01 -24.08
CA TYR A 12 -3.38 20.71 -23.61
C TYR A 12 -3.10 21.50 -22.32
N ASP A 13 -3.68 22.70 -22.22
CA ASP A 13 -3.56 23.57 -21.04
C ASP A 13 -3.97 22.91 -19.73
N VAL A 14 -4.85 21.91 -19.77
CA VAL A 14 -5.30 21.18 -18.59
C VAL A 14 -4.13 20.54 -17.85
N VAL A 15 -3.10 20.06 -18.54
CA VAL A 15 -1.92 19.43 -17.94
C VAL A 15 -1.17 20.39 -17.02
N SER A 16 -1.09 21.67 -17.39
CA SER A 16 -0.42 22.71 -16.59
C SER A 16 -1.08 22.97 -15.22
N LYS A 17 -2.33 22.50 -15.02
CA LYS A 17 -3.08 22.63 -13.77
C LYS A 17 -2.78 21.52 -12.77
N TYR A 18 -2.08 20.50 -13.19
CA TYR A 18 -1.68 19.38 -12.32
C TYR A 18 -0.27 19.62 -11.76
N TYR A 19 0.00 19.00 -10.62
CA TYR A 19 1.37 18.90 -10.14
C TYR A 19 2.20 18.07 -11.11
N SER A 20 3.43 18.50 -11.39
CA SER A 20 4.30 17.83 -12.37
C SER A 20 4.51 16.33 -12.03
N TYR A 21 4.75 15.99 -10.75
CA TYR A 21 4.92 14.61 -10.32
C TYR A 21 3.71 13.71 -10.63
N ALA A 22 2.49 14.28 -10.64
CA ALA A 22 1.28 13.52 -10.88
C ALA A 22 1.11 13.17 -12.36
N VAL A 23 1.49 14.08 -13.26
CA VAL A 23 1.39 13.84 -14.72
C VAL A 23 2.59 13.07 -15.27
N GLU A 24 3.80 13.28 -14.73
CA GLU A 24 4.99 12.53 -15.13
C GLU A 24 4.83 11.01 -14.95
N TYR A 25 4.08 10.60 -13.93
CA TYR A 25 3.79 9.19 -13.68
C TYR A 25 2.97 8.54 -14.80
N TYR A 26 2.17 9.31 -15.52
CA TYR A 26 1.28 8.84 -16.59
C TYR A 26 1.83 9.05 -17.99
N LYS A 27 3.07 9.51 -18.13
CA LYS A 27 3.76 9.55 -19.43
C LYS A 27 4.14 8.15 -19.86
N ASP A 28 3.87 7.85 -21.11
CA ASP A 28 4.37 6.64 -21.76
C ASP A 28 5.79 6.83 -22.31
N THR A 29 6.30 5.83 -23.04
CA THR A 29 7.63 5.85 -23.66
C THR A 29 7.78 6.93 -24.74
N ASP A 30 6.69 7.39 -25.34
CA ASP A 30 6.65 8.43 -26.36
C ASP A 30 6.39 9.81 -25.77
N ASN A 31 6.35 9.93 -24.44
CA ASN A 31 5.99 11.12 -23.65
C ASN A 31 4.55 11.59 -23.86
N GLU A 32 3.67 10.75 -24.34
CA GLU A 32 2.25 11.03 -24.41
C GLU A 32 1.61 10.90 -23.03
N ILE A 33 0.61 11.71 -22.74
CA ILE A 33 -0.18 11.72 -21.52
C ILE A 33 -1.61 11.33 -21.88
N GLN A 34 -1.94 10.06 -21.75
CA GLN A 34 -3.27 9.54 -22.10
C GLN A 34 -4.20 9.43 -20.90
N TRP A 35 -3.67 9.64 -19.69
CA TRP A 35 -4.40 9.54 -18.44
C TRP A 35 -4.14 10.75 -17.56
N LEU A 36 -5.19 11.33 -17.00
CA LEU A 36 -5.08 12.40 -16.03
C LEU A 36 -5.63 11.93 -14.68
N PRO A 37 -4.89 12.13 -13.57
CA PRO A 37 -5.36 11.74 -12.25
C PRO A 37 -6.54 12.61 -11.82
N ILE A 38 -7.55 12.01 -11.22
CA ILE A 38 -8.70 12.74 -10.64
C ILE A 38 -8.52 13.04 -9.16
N CYS A 39 -7.71 12.26 -8.47
CA CYS A 39 -7.36 12.45 -7.06
C CYS A 39 -6.07 11.72 -6.72
N ALA A 40 -5.49 12.05 -5.57
CA ALA A 40 -4.45 11.28 -4.91
C ALA A 40 -5.04 10.66 -3.64
N LEU A 41 -4.95 9.33 -3.51
CA LEU A 41 -5.42 8.60 -2.33
C LEU A 41 -4.20 8.04 -1.60
N PRO A 42 -3.76 8.67 -0.50
CA PRO A 42 -2.65 8.13 0.28
C PRO A 42 -3.10 6.86 1.01
N GLN A 43 -2.36 5.78 0.79
CA GLN A 43 -2.48 4.55 1.56
C GLN A 43 -1.76 4.73 2.89
N THR A 44 -2.45 4.60 4.01
CA THR A 44 -1.87 4.87 5.32
C THR A 44 -2.33 3.88 6.39
N ILE A 45 -1.58 3.86 7.50
CA ILE A 45 -2.01 3.26 8.75
C ILE A 45 -2.64 4.37 9.59
N ILE A 46 -3.92 4.23 9.91
CA ILE A 46 -4.67 5.17 10.74
C ILE A 46 -4.64 4.64 12.18
N ALA A 47 -4.18 5.46 13.13
CA ALA A 47 -4.13 5.10 14.55
C ALA A 47 -5.39 5.60 15.28
N ASN A 48 -5.98 4.75 16.12
CA ASN A 48 -7.07 5.13 17.01
C ASN A 48 -6.52 5.92 18.20
N LYS A 49 -6.51 7.24 18.08
CA LYS A 49 -5.95 8.14 19.10
C LYS A 49 -6.54 7.89 20.48
N THR A 50 -7.85 7.58 20.59
CA THR A 50 -8.50 7.31 21.86
C THR A 50 -7.90 6.09 22.56
N LEU A 51 -7.62 5.01 21.84
CA LEU A 51 -6.97 3.84 22.41
C LEU A 51 -5.51 4.11 22.80
N PHE A 52 -4.77 4.81 21.95
CA PHE A 52 -3.39 5.16 22.25
C PHE A 52 -3.29 6.02 23.53
N ASP A 53 -4.14 7.05 23.65
CA ASP A 53 -4.20 7.89 24.84
C ASP A 53 -4.64 7.09 26.10
N GLN A 54 -5.67 6.26 25.97
CA GLN A 54 -6.21 5.44 27.07
C GLN A 54 -5.16 4.52 27.69
N TYR A 55 -4.30 3.95 26.86
CA TYR A 55 -3.25 3.02 27.33
C TYR A 55 -1.89 3.67 27.51
N GLY A 56 -1.76 4.96 27.26
CA GLY A 56 -0.51 5.68 27.37
C GLY A 56 0.57 5.22 26.38
N ILE A 57 0.13 4.69 25.22
CA ILE A 57 0.99 4.21 24.15
C ILE A 57 1.20 5.37 23.16
N LYS A 58 2.45 5.61 22.76
CA LYS A 58 2.75 6.61 21.73
C LYS A 58 2.54 6.05 20.34
N VAL A 59 2.09 6.89 19.41
CA VAL A 59 2.06 6.55 17.99
C VAL A 59 3.50 6.30 17.52
N PRO A 60 3.79 5.19 16.83
CA PRO A 60 5.14 4.83 16.42
C PRO A 60 5.65 5.77 15.31
N GLU A 61 6.93 6.11 15.36
CA GLU A 61 7.63 6.97 14.38
C GLU A 61 8.51 6.16 13.42
N ASN A 62 8.75 4.87 13.72
CA ASN A 62 9.55 3.95 12.93
C ASN A 62 9.05 2.51 13.07
N TYR A 63 9.61 1.59 12.30
CA TYR A 63 9.14 0.20 12.26
C TYR A 63 9.40 -0.55 13.57
N GLU A 64 10.53 -0.33 14.23
CA GLU A 64 10.84 -0.96 15.51
C GLU A 64 9.82 -0.56 16.60
N GLU A 65 9.45 0.70 16.63
CA GLU A 65 8.39 1.18 17.54
C GLU A 65 7.02 0.63 17.15
N TYR A 66 6.73 0.51 15.86
CA TYR A 66 5.50 -0.12 15.36
C TYR A 66 5.35 -1.56 15.88
N VAL A 67 6.41 -2.36 15.78
CA VAL A 67 6.41 -3.74 16.29
C VAL A 67 6.14 -3.78 17.80
N GLN A 68 6.77 -2.89 18.57
CA GLN A 68 6.55 -2.77 20.01
C GLN A 68 5.10 -2.36 20.34
N VAL A 69 4.54 -1.43 19.61
CA VAL A 69 3.15 -0.98 19.74
C VAL A 69 2.18 -2.12 19.43
N CYS A 70 2.43 -2.88 18.37
CA CYS A 70 1.64 -4.05 18.03
C CYS A 70 1.65 -5.07 19.18
N GLN A 71 2.80 -5.37 19.74
CA GLN A 71 2.91 -6.29 20.90
C GLN A 71 2.15 -5.77 22.12
N GLN A 72 2.28 -4.46 22.43
CA GLN A 72 1.60 -3.86 23.58
C GLN A 72 0.08 -3.95 23.48
N PHE A 73 -0.52 -3.72 22.32
CA PHE A 73 -1.95 -3.86 22.11
C PHE A 73 -2.39 -5.32 22.11
N TYR A 74 -1.60 -6.19 21.49
CA TYR A 74 -1.86 -7.64 21.51
C TYR A 74 -1.93 -8.21 22.93
N ASP A 75 -0.99 -7.85 23.80
CA ASP A 75 -0.95 -8.27 25.21
C ASP A 75 -2.17 -7.78 26.01
N LYS A 76 -2.85 -6.73 25.54
CA LYS A 76 -4.09 -6.21 26.12
C LYS A 76 -5.35 -6.84 25.53
N GLY A 77 -5.21 -7.79 24.60
CA GLY A 77 -6.33 -8.41 23.89
C GLY A 77 -6.99 -7.50 22.86
N ILE A 78 -6.32 -6.41 22.47
CA ILE A 78 -6.76 -5.50 21.41
C ILE A 78 -6.02 -5.87 20.13
N LYS A 79 -6.75 -6.01 19.03
CA LYS A 79 -6.11 -6.25 17.74
C LYS A 79 -5.19 -5.07 17.38
N PRO A 80 -3.89 -5.28 17.14
CA PRO A 80 -2.97 -4.18 16.88
C PRO A 80 -3.33 -3.43 15.58
N TYR A 81 -3.61 -4.20 14.54
CA TYR A 81 -3.86 -3.66 13.20
C TYR A 81 -4.94 -4.48 12.50
N SER A 82 -5.94 -3.83 11.93
CA SER A 82 -6.96 -4.47 11.10
C SER A 82 -6.82 -4.04 9.64
N MET A 83 -7.08 -5.01 8.76
CA MET A 83 -7.01 -4.84 7.32
C MET A 83 -8.12 -5.64 6.65
N ASN A 84 -8.49 -5.29 5.44
CA ASN A 84 -9.64 -5.85 4.73
C ASN A 84 -9.23 -7.03 3.83
N PHE A 85 -8.69 -8.10 4.40
CA PHE A 85 -8.13 -9.24 3.64
C PHE A 85 -9.15 -10.00 2.78
N ALA A 86 -10.45 -9.86 3.06
CA ALA A 86 -11.48 -10.45 2.21
C ALA A 86 -11.64 -9.73 0.85
N GLU A 87 -11.00 -8.56 0.70
CA GLU A 87 -11.03 -7.77 -0.52
C GLU A 87 -9.74 -7.97 -1.32
N ASP A 88 -9.84 -8.39 -2.56
CA ASP A 88 -8.67 -8.67 -3.42
C ASP A 88 -7.73 -7.46 -3.57
N TRP A 89 -8.28 -6.26 -3.70
CA TRP A 89 -7.51 -5.03 -3.83
C TRP A 89 -6.68 -4.71 -2.57
N SER A 90 -7.19 -5.01 -1.38
CA SER A 90 -6.50 -4.76 -0.13
C SER A 90 -5.26 -5.65 0.05
N ASN A 91 -5.31 -6.89 -0.46
CA ASN A 91 -4.16 -7.79 -0.45
C ASN A 91 -3.02 -7.28 -1.35
N GLN A 92 -3.36 -6.63 -2.47
CA GLN A 92 -2.37 -6.01 -3.35
C GLN A 92 -1.68 -4.83 -2.68
N GLU A 93 -2.41 -4.02 -1.91
CA GLU A 93 -1.87 -2.82 -1.27
C GLU A 93 -0.76 -3.12 -0.27
N ILE A 94 -0.86 -4.22 0.48
CA ILE A 94 0.19 -4.61 1.43
C ILE A 94 1.47 -5.05 0.72
N ILE A 95 1.33 -5.78 -0.39
CA ILE A 95 2.48 -6.18 -1.22
C ILE A 95 3.07 -4.94 -1.90
N GLN A 96 2.24 -4.03 -2.40
CA GLN A 96 2.69 -2.78 -3.00
C GLN A 96 3.44 -1.89 -2.00
N ALA A 97 2.99 -1.83 -0.74
CA ALA A 97 3.68 -1.06 0.30
C ALA A 97 5.11 -1.58 0.55
N ALA A 98 5.31 -2.90 0.58
CA ALA A 98 6.64 -3.50 0.67
C ALA A 98 7.44 -3.34 -0.63
N ALA A 99 6.76 -3.38 -1.78
CA ALA A 99 7.39 -3.36 -3.09
C ALA A 99 7.83 -1.96 -3.55
N ILE A 100 7.18 -0.88 -3.07
CA ILE A 100 7.38 0.46 -3.62
C ILE A 100 8.83 0.93 -3.51
N GLY A 101 9.49 0.64 -2.39
CA GLY A 101 10.90 0.97 -2.18
C GLY A 101 11.82 0.21 -3.13
N GLU A 102 11.52 -1.05 -3.37
CA GLU A 102 12.29 -1.90 -4.28
C GLU A 102 12.07 -1.50 -5.74
N PHE A 103 10.83 -1.28 -6.16
CA PHE A 103 10.50 -0.91 -7.54
C PHE A 103 10.93 0.51 -7.94
N THR A 104 11.18 1.39 -6.98
CA THR A 104 11.74 2.72 -7.22
C THR A 104 13.27 2.74 -7.16
N SER A 105 13.91 1.64 -6.78
CA SER A 105 15.37 1.46 -6.88
C SER A 105 15.80 1.27 -8.33
N LEU A 106 17.09 1.48 -8.61
CA LEU A 106 17.66 1.22 -9.95
C LEU A 106 17.43 -0.23 -10.39
N ALA A 107 17.65 -1.19 -9.49
CA ALA A 107 17.41 -2.61 -9.77
C ALA A 107 15.94 -2.93 -10.07
N GLY A 108 15.02 -2.27 -9.39
CA GLY A 108 13.60 -2.42 -9.65
C GLY A 108 13.15 -1.78 -10.96
N ILE A 109 13.76 -0.67 -11.35
CA ILE A 109 13.53 -0.04 -12.66
C ILE A 109 14.04 -0.96 -13.77
N ASP A 110 15.24 -1.50 -13.63
CA ASP A 110 15.82 -2.43 -14.60
C ASP A 110 14.93 -3.67 -14.73
N TRP A 111 14.49 -4.24 -13.60
CA TRP A 111 13.57 -5.39 -13.59
C TRP A 111 12.26 -5.09 -14.33
N ARG A 112 11.65 -3.92 -14.12
CA ARG A 112 10.42 -3.55 -14.82
C ARG A 112 10.63 -3.41 -16.34
N ASN A 113 11.71 -2.76 -16.74
CA ASN A 113 12.06 -2.59 -18.16
C ASN A 113 12.29 -3.96 -18.83
N GLU A 114 12.95 -4.88 -18.13
CA GLU A 114 13.13 -6.24 -18.61
C GLU A 114 11.80 -7.01 -18.66
N ALA A 115 10.92 -6.83 -17.66
CA ALA A 115 9.60 -7.45 -17.63
C ALA A 115 8.73 -7.03 -18.81
N GLU A 116 8.78 -5.77 -19.20
CA GLU A 116 8.03 -5.26 -20.34
C GLU A 116 8.56 -5.78 -21.68
N THR A 117 9.86 -6.05 -21.78
CA THR A 117 10.53 -6.43 -23.04
C THR A 117 10.70 -7.94 -23.21
N SER A 118 10.65 -8.72 -22.13
CA SER A 118 11.01 -10.15 -22.13
C SER A 118 9.89 -11.10 -22.56
N ALA A 119 8.76 -10.60 -23.01
CA ALA A 119 7.62 -11.41 -23.49
C ALA A 119 7.16 -12.52 -22.51
N GLY A 120 7.30 -12.28 -21.21
CA GLY A 120 6.84 -13.20 -20.15
C GLY A 120 7.91 -14.19 -19.66
N GLU A 121 9.17 -13.99 -19.99
CA GLU A 121 10.26 -14.83 -19.46
C GLU A 121 10.64 -14.47 -18.01
N ILE A 122 10.21 -13.30 -17.50
CA ILE A 122 10.46 -12.89 -16.12
C ILE A 122 9.61 -13.68 -15.14
N LYS A 123 10.28 -14.12 -14.08
CA LYS A 123 9.67 -14.92 -13.02
C LYS A 123 9.65 -14.15 -11.70
N PHE A 124 8.66 -14.45 -10.85
CA PHE A 124 8.57 -13.94 -9.48
C PHE A 124 9.48 -14.66 -8.48
N ASP A 125 10.49 -15.39 -8.94
CA ASP A 125 11.42 -16.14 -8.10
C ASP A 125 12.81 -15.48 -7.95
N ASP A 126 12.99 -14.27 -8.48
CA ASP A 126 14.22 -13.50 -8.34
C ASP A 126 14.44 -12.94 -6.92
N VAL A 127 15.60 -12.35 -6.70
CA VAL A 127 16.01 -11.82 -5.40
C VAL A 127 15.09 -10.68 -4.94
N LEU A 128 14.62 -9.85 -5.88
CA LEU A 128 13.71 -8.72 -5.61
C LEU A 128 12.40 -9.20 -5.01
N TRP A 129 11.72 -10.11 -5.69
CA TRP A 129 10.42 -10.63 -5.25
C TRP A 129 10.52 -11.46 -3.97
N LYS A 130 11.59 -12.24 -3.80
CA LYS A 130 11.86 -12.96 -2.54
C LYS A 130 11.97 -12.01 -1.36
N ARG A 131 12.61 -10.83 -1.55
CA ARG A 131 12.70 -9.81 -0.51
C ARG A 131 11.33 -9.21 -0.20
N ILE A 132 10.60 -8.77 -1.22
CA ILE A 132 9.25 -8.20 -1.08
C ILE A 132 8.33 -9.16 -0.30
N PHE A 133 8.28 -10.44 -0.68
CA PHE A 133 7.45 -11.42 0.02
C PHE A 133 7.94 -11.72 1.44
N SER A 134 9.26 -11.70 1.67
CA SER A 134 9.81 -11.86 3.01
C SER A 134 9.41 -10.69 3.92
N GLU A 135 9.54 -9.46 3.46
CA GLU A 135 9.16 -8.25 4.20
C GLU A 135 7.66 -8.21 4.46
N THR A 136 6.84 -8.52 3.45
CA THR A 136 5.39 -8.65 3.62
C THR A 136 5.04 -9.71 4.67
N SER A 137 5.66 -10.88 4.61
CA SER A 137 5.44 -11.95 5.58
C SER A 137 5.86 -11.56 6.99
N GLN A 138 6.96 -10.82 7.13
CA GLN A 138 7.43 -10.33 8.42
C GLN A 138 6.46 -9.29 8.98
N PHE A 139 6.03 -8.32 8.18
CA PHE A 139 5.03 -7.32 8.56
C PHE A 139 3.73 -7.96 9.07
N LEU A 140 3.22 -8.98 8.38
CA LEU A 140 2.01 -9.71 8.80
C LEU A 140 2.18 -10.36 10.17
N LYS A 141 3.34 -10.95 10.44
CA LYS A 141 3.65 -11.56 11.73
C LYS A 141 3.76 -10.52 12.85
N ASP A 142 4.50 -9.43 12.59
CA ASP A 142 4.74 -8.36 13.55
C ASP A 142 3.45 -7.59 13.88
N SER A 143 2.51 -7.55 12.94
CA SER A 143 1.16 -6.99 13.13
C SER A 143 0.17 -7.94 13.82
N HIS A 144 0.60 -9.15 14.20
CA HIS A 144 -0.22 -10.20 14.81
C HIS A 144 -1.46 -10.60 13.99
N PHE A 145 -1.31 -10.65 12.66
CA PHE A 145 -2.37 -11.20 11.80
C PHE A 145 -2.48 -12.72 11.97
N SER A 146 -3.71 -13.21 11.92
CA SER A 146 -4.07 -14.63 12.04
C SER A 146 -4.85 -15.10 10.81
N LYS A 147 -5.12 -16.39 10.73
CA LYS A 147 -5.92 -16.96 9.63
C LYS A 147 -7.36 -16.46 9.60
N GLU A 148 -7.90 -16.07 10.73
CA GLU A 148 -9.25 -15.55 10.89
C GLU A 148 -9.40 -14.20 10.18
N ASP A 149 -8.32 -13.45 10.08
CA ASP A 149 -8.30 -12.12 9.43
C ASP A 149 -8.58 -12.17 7.93
N ILE A 150 -8.40 -13.32 7.28
CA ILE A 150 -8.71 -13.51 5.84
C ILE A 150 -10.19 -13.20 5.55
N ASN A 151 -11.08 -13.35 6.53
CA ASN A 151 -12.52 -13.11 6.36
C ASN A 151 -12.93 -11.66 6.71
N VAL A 152 -12.00 -10.80 7.09
CA VAL A 152 -12.31 -9.41 7.43
C VAL A 152 -12.53 -8.61 6.14
N ASN A 153 -13.76 -8.16 5.91
CA ASN A 153 -14.11 -7.25 4.83
C ASN A 153 -14.06 -5.78 5.28
N VAL A 154 -14.23 -4.84 4.36
CA VAL A 154 -14.19 -3.38 4.63
C VAL A 154 -15.10 -2.98 5.79
N ASN A 155 -16.34 -3.45 5.79
CA ASN A 155 -17.30 -3.08 6.83
C ASN A 155 -16.86 -3.60 8.20
N THR A 156 -16.45 -4.87 8.26
CA THR A 156 -15.98 -5.49 9.49
C THR A 156 -14.71 -4.81 10.02
N GLY A 157 -13.71 -4.56 9.16
CA GLY A 157 -12.47 -3.90 9.55
C GLY A 157 -12.70 -2.48 10.06
N THR A 158 -13.52 -1.70 9.37
CA THR A 158 -13.91 -0.36 9.78
C THR A 158 -14.65 -0.38 11.12
N GLN A 159 -15.60 -1.29 11.30
CA GLN A 159 -16.34 -1.42 12.55
C GLN A 159 -15.45 -1.79 13.73
N MET A 160 -14.52 -2.72 13.54
CA MET A 160 -13.53 -3.08 14.57
C MET A 160 -12.73 -1.86 15.03
N PHE A 161 -12.32 -1.01 14.09
CA PHE A 161 -11.57 0.21 14.42
C PHE A 161 -12.44 1.24 15.16
N VAL A 162 -13.65 1.52 14.68
CA VAL A 162 -14.57 2.48 15.29
C VAL A 162 -14.99 2.04 16.70
N GLU A 163 -15.20 0.75 16.91
CA GLU A 163 -15.55 0.17 18.21
C GLU A 163 -14.36 0.03 19.18
N GLY A 164 -13.16 0.40 18.76
CA GLY A 164 -11.95 0.26 19.58
C GLY A 164 -11.49 -1.17 19.78
N LYS A 165 -11.89 -2.09 18.92
CA LYS A 165 -11.42 -3.49 18.89
C LYS A 165 -10.10 -3.65 18.15
N SER A 166 -9.73 -2.64 17.32
CA SER A 166 -8.44 -2.54 16.66
C SER A 166 -7.80 -1.20 16.94
N ALA A 167 -6.50 -1.20 17.24
CA ALA A 167 -5.75 0.00 17.56
C ALA A 167 -5.34 0.79 16.33
N MET A 168 -5.10 0.10 15.22
CA MET A 168 -4.74 0.69 13.94
C MET A 168 -5.57 0.04 12.82
N PHE A 169 -5.74 0.78 11.73
CA PHE A 169 -6.54 0.35 10.59
C PHE A 169 -5.88 0.79 9.29
N HIS A 170 -5.97 -0.08 8.27
CA HIS A 170 -5.59 0.27 6.91
C HIS A 170 -6.68 1.10 6.24
N GLY A 171 -6.35 2.28 5.75
CA GLY A 171 -7.34 3.12 5.10
C GLY A 171 -6.80 4.39 4.48
N HIS A 172 -7.74 5.14 3.94
CA HIS A 172 -7.49 6.45 3.37
C HIS A 172 -8.05 7.51 4.31
N PRO A 173 -7.31 8.59 4.62
CA PRO A 173 -7.90 9.76 5.24
C PRO A 173 -8.83 10.43 4.20
N THR A 174 -10.14 10.35 4.42
CA THR A 174 -11.17 11.04 3.63
C THR A 174 -11.69 12.23 4.38
#